data_a4b84e5a434919c1bf58931f6eb3f6cf
#
_entry.id   a4b84e5a434919c1bf58931f6eb3f6cf
#
_cell.length_a   1.000
_cell.length_b   1.000
_cell.length_c   1.000
_cell.angle_alpha   90.00
_cell.angle_beta   90.00
_cell.angle_gamma   90.00
#
_symmetry.space_group_name_H-M   'P 1'
#
loop_
_entity.id
_entity.type
_entity.pdbx_description
1 polymer ?
#
loop_
_entity_poly.entity_id
_entity_poly.type
_entity_poly.pdbx_seq_one_letter_code
_entity_poly.pdbx_strand_id
1 'polypeptide(L)'
;MKLHKTRRVPLLVPLASMGDIAFLLTIFFILTSNFAKDDTRNIAPPSAAELAQLENQNVSVSIDGEGGMFFNGRPVGSADVIEAGVAGFLVGKKDTKDRIVVFRCDKGVDKQVFEPVLAAISKAGGVIAAVGEAKGPTPAGR
;
A
#
# COMPACT_ATOMS: atom_id res chain seq x y z
N MET A 1 -78.47 4.93 -10.86
CA MET A 1 -77.05 5.33 -10.90
C MET A 1 -76.29 4.52 -9.90
N LYS A 2 -75.53 3.48 -10.31
CA LYS A 2 -74.72 2.69 -9.38
C LYS A 2 -73.36 3.33 -9.27
N LEU A 3 -73.07 3.91 -8.11
CA LEU A 3 -71.78 4.43 -7.75
C LEU A 3 -70.81 3.25 -7.62
N HIS A 4 -69.86 3.14 -8.53
CA HIS A 4 -68.75 2.20 -8.42
C HIS A 4 -67.89 2.64 -7.24
N LYS A 5 -67.96 1.91 -6.15
CA LYS A 5 -67.10 2.07 -5.00
C LYS A 5 -65.68 1.64 -5.42
N THR A 6 -64.83 2.60 -5.70
CA THR A 6 -63.41 2.36 -5.96
C THR A 6 -62.79 1.69 -4.74
N ARG A 7 -62.45 0.43 -4.89
CA ARG A 7 -61.75 -0.35 -3.89
C ARG A 7 -60.34 0.24 -3.75
N ARG A 8 -60.14 1.01 -2.70
CA ARG A 8 -58.78 1.46 -2.38
C ARG A 8 -57.97 0.20 -1.99
N VAL A 9 -57.07 -0.21 -2.88
CA VAL A 9 -56.07 -1.22 -2.60
C VAL A 9 -55.12 -0.57 -1.60
N PRO A 10 -54.96 -1.11 -0.37
CA PRO A 10 -53.96 -0.56 0.54
C PRO A 10 -52.60 -0.78 -0.09
N LEU A 11 -51.88 0.32 -0.32
CA LEU A 11 -50.45 0.25 -0.70
C LEU A 11 -49.69 -0.29 0.53
N LEU A 12 -49.66 -1.58 0.66
CA LEU A 12 -48.76 -2.25 1.58
C LEU A 12 -47.35 -2.14 0.96
N VAL A 13 -46.64 -1.08 1.33
CA VAL A 13 -45.22 -0.98 1.08
C VAL A 13 -44.56 -2.09 1.90
N PRO A 14 -43.87 -3.06 1.27
CA PRO A 14 -43.25 -4.14 2.01
C PRO A 14 -42.10 -3.56 2.84
N LEU A 15 -42.34 -3.33 4.12
CA LEU A 15 -41.32 -2.85 5.05
C LEU A 15 -40.08 -3.73 5.13
N ALA A 16 -40.27 -5.05 4.88
CA ALA A 16 -39.17 -5.99 4.80
C ALA A 16 -38.18 -5.68 3.68
N SER A 17 -38.65 -5.25 2.49
CA SER A 17 -37.81 -4.89 1.37
C SER A 17 -37.04 -3.58 1.63
N MET A 18 -37.67 -2.63 2.30
CA MET A 18 -37.01 -1.37 2.68
C MET A 18 -35.92 -1.60 3.73
N GLY A 19 -36.19 -2.48 4.70
CA GLY A 19 -35.22 -2.88 5.72
C GLY A 19 -34.00 -3.61 5.12
N ASP A 20 -34.20 -4.45 4.12
CA ASP A 20 -33.12 -5.15 3.43
C ASP A 20 -32.19 -4.19 2.68
N ILE A 21 -32.75 -3.24 1.93
CA ILE A 21 -31.96 -2.21 1.23
C ILE A 21 -31.17 -1.37 2.24
N ALA A 22 -31.74 -0.96 3.34
CA ALA A 22 -31.08 -0.21 4.38
C ALA A 22 -29.94 -1.03 5.02
N PHE A 23 -30.16 -2.30 5.24
CA PHE A 23 -29.17 -3.22 5.79
C PHE A 23 -27.99 -3.44 4.83
N LEU A 24 -28.25 -3.68 3.55
CA LEU A 24 -27.23 -3.80 2.52
C LEU A 24 -26.38 -2.53 2.37
N LEU A 25 -27.02 -1.36 2.39
CA LEU A 25 -26.30 -0.08 2.37
C LEU A 25 -25.42 0.09 3.62
N THR A 26 -25.93 -0.28 4.78
CA THR A 26 -25.17 -0.21 6.04
C THR A 26 -23.93 -1.11 5.99
N ILE A 27 -24.07 -2.34 5.54
CA ILE A 27 -22.92 -3.28 5.36
C ILE A 27 -21.94 -2.71 4.33
N PHE A 28 -22.43 -2.18 3.22
CA PHE A 28 -21.59 -1.59 2.18
C PHE A 28 -20.77 -0.42 2.74
N PHE A 29 -21.38 0.49 3.52
CA PHE A 29 -20.66 1.60 4.15
C PHE A 29 -19.66 1.13 5.20
N ILE A 30 -19.98 0.10 5.97
CA ILE A 30 -19.04 -0.47 6.95
C ILE A 30 -17.82 -1.07 6.24
N LEU A 31 -18.03 -1.82 5.18
CA LEU A 31 -16.95 -2.43 4.41
C LEU A 31 -16.07 -1.38 3.73
N THR A 32 -16.69 -0.40 3.06
CA THR A 32 -15.93 0.69 2.41
C THR A 32 -15.24 1.62 3.40
N SER A 33 -15.82 1.85 4.56
CA SER A 33 -15.20 2.66 5.62
C SER A 33 -13.94 2.00 6.19
N ASN A 34 -13.91 0.69 6.28
CA ASN A 34 -12.71 -0.03 6.73
C ASN A 34 -11.58 0.01 5.70
N PHE A 35 -11.90 -0.03 4.40
CA PHE A 35 -10.89 0.15 3.36
C PHE A 35 -10.25 1.55 3.40
N ALA A 36 -11.00 2.57 3.77
CA ALA A 36 -10.46 3.92 3.89
C ALA A 36 -9.56 4.11 5.12
N LYS A 37 -9.64 3.24 6.11
CA LYS A 37 -8.81 3.32 7.34
C LYS A 37 -7.45 2.66 7.22
N ASP A 38 -7.30 1.71 6.32
CA ASP A 38 -6.00 1.04 6.15
C ASP A 38 -4.97 1.89 5.40
N ASP A 39 -5.43 2.88 4.61
CA ASP A 39 -4.51 3.77 3.88
C ASP A 39 -4.07 5.01 4.66
N THR A 40 -4.68 5.29 5.81
CA THR A 40 -4.28 6.41 6.66
C THR A 40 -3.68 5.95 7.98
N ARG A 41 -2.74 5.06 7.95
CA ARG A 41 -1.68 5.20 8.94
C ARG A 41 -0.91 6.43 8.51
N ASN A 42 -1.16 7.55 9.19
CA ASN A 42 -0.26 8.69 9.20
C ASN A 42 1.12 8.16 9.62
N ILE A 43 1.82 7.58 8.68
CA ILE A 43 3.26 7.40 8.81
C ILE A 43 3.77 8.81 8.58
N ALA A 44 3.94 9.55 9.67
CA ALA A 44 4.72 10.75 9.61
C ALA A 44 6.02 10.37 8.87
N PRO A 45 6.40 11.08 7.80
CA PRO A 45 7.61 10.73 7.08
C PRO A 45 8.76 10.73 8.10
N PRO A 46 9.48 9.60 8.25
CA PRO A 46 10.56 9.54 9.20
C PRO A 46 11.57 10.65 8.90
N SER A 47 12.07 11.29 9.93
CA SER A 47 13.12 12.29 9.77
C SER A 47 14.34 11.67 9.08
N ALA A 48 15.13 12.45 8.40
CA ALA A 48 16.32 11.97 7.72
C ALA A 48 17.27 11.18 8.65
N ALA A 49 17.28 11.51 9.94
CA ALA A 49 18.05 10.79 10.95
C ALA A 49 17.47 9.41 11.28
N GLU A 50 16.14 9.28 11.33
CA GLU A 50 15.46 7.99 11.52
C GLU A 50 15.62 7.09 10.29
N LEU A 51 15.61 7.67 9.10
CA LEU A 51 15.89 6.95 7.86
C LEU A 51 17.32 6.38 7.84
N ALA A 52 18.30 7.15 8.26
CA ALA A 52 19.67 6.70 8.33
C ALA A 52 19.87 5.57 9.36
N GLN A 53 19.14 5.60 10.46
CA GLN A 53 19.14 4.51 11.45
C GLN A 53 18.46 3.25 10.91
N LEU A 54 17.35 3.41 10.19
CA LEU A 54 16.64 2.28 9.56
C LEU A 54 17.51 1.62 8.48
N GLU A 55 18.28 2.38 7.73
CA GLU A 55 19.21 1.85 6.72
C GLU A 55 20.33 1.02 7.32
N ASN A 56 20.83 1.39 8.49
CA ASN A 56 21.90 0.64 9.15
C ASN A 56 21.42 -0.68 9.78
N GLN A 57 20.14 -0.80 10.09
CA GLN A 57 19.57 -1.96 10.75
C GLN A 57 18.74 -2.86 9.83
N ASN A 58 18.30 -2.33 8.69
CA ASN A 58 17.38 -2.99 7.78
C ASN A 58 17.98 -3.13 6.39
N VAL A 59 17.38 -4.03 5.62
CA VAL A 59 17.71 -4.19 4.21
C VAL A 59 17.23 -2.98 3.41
N SER A 60 18.08 -2.45 2.55
CA SER A 60 17.73 -1.41 1.62
C SER A 60 17.76 -1.91 0.16
N VAL A 61 16.73 -1.55 -0.59
CA VAL A 61 16.62 -1.78 -2.02
C VAL A 61 16.42 -0.44 -2.70
N SER A 62 17.25 -0.13 -3.67
CA SER A 62 17.12 1.13 -4.41
C SER A 62 17.18 0.90 -5.93
N ILE A 63 16.46 1.76 -6.64
CA ILE A 63 16.47 1.79 -8.11
C ILE A 63 16.84 3.20 -8.54
N ASP A 64 17.88 3.30 -9.36
CA ASP A 64 18.32 4.58 -9.92
C ASP A 64 17.50 5.01 -11.13
N GLY A 65 17.71 6.24 -11.59
CA GLY A 65 16.99 6.82 -12.74
C GLY A 65 17.22 6.11 -14.08
N GLU A 66 18.24 5.27 -14.16
CA GLU A 66 18.57 4.46 -15.34
C GLU A 66 17.98 3.04 -15.27
N GLY A 67 17.30 2.70 -14.19
CA GLY A 67 16.74 1.38 -13.95
C GLY A 67 17.71 0.39 -13.32
N GLY A 68 18.86 0.84 -12.85
CA GLY A 68 19.82 0.04 -12.09
C GLY A 68 19.26 -0.34 -10.73
N MET A 69 19.31 -1.61 -10.38
CA MET A 69 18.84 -2.13 -9.10
C MET A 69 19.99 -2.35 -8.14
N PHE A 70 19.82 -1.93 -6.90
CA PHE A 70 20.83 -2.06 -5.85
C PHE A 70 20.21 -2.70 -4.60
N PHE A 71 20.92 -3.66 -4.03
CA PHE A 71 20.61 -4.32 -2.79
C PHE A 71 21.69 -4.01 -1.76
N ASN A 72 21.34 -3.34 -0.67
CA ASN A 72 22.29 -2.84 0.33
C ASN A 72 23.49 -2.06 -0.30
N GLY A 73 23.19 -1.23 -1.30
CA GLY A 73 24.19 -0.45 -2.02
C GLY A 73 25.04 -1.23 -3.03
N ARG A 74 24.77 -2.52 -3.24
CA ARG A 74 25.46 -3.35 -4.24
C ARG A 74 24.59 -3.52 -5.48
N PRO A 75 25.14 -3.33 -6.68
CA PRO A 75 24.38 -3.53 -7.91
C PRO A 75 23.97 -5.00 -8.07
N VAL A 76 22.72 -5.23 -8.44
CA VAL A 76 22.14 -6.54 -8.69
C VAL A 76 21.52 -6.58 -10.08
N GLY A 77 21.59 -7.74 -10.74
CA GLY A 77 21.16 -7.87 -12.13
C GLY A 77 19.66 -8.12 -12.33
N SER A 78 18.94 -8.55 -11.30
CA SER A 78 17.53 -8.89 -11.44
C SER A 78 16.76 -8.81 -10.11
N ALA A 79 15.42 -8.75 -10.22
CA ALA A 79 14.53 -8.79 -9.06
C ALA A 79 14.61 -10.13 -8.29
N ASP A 80 14.95 -11.22 -8.96
CA ASP A 80 15.11 -12.53 -8.32
C ASP A 80 16.25 -12.54 -7.30
N VAL A 81 17.33 -11.83 -7.58
CA VAL A 81 18.46 -11.66 -6.65
C VAL A 81 18.03 -10.87 -5.42
N ILE A 82 17.18 -9.87 -5.61
CA ILE A 82 16.60 -9.09 -4.50
C ILE A 82 15.69 -9.98 -3.65
N GLU A 83 14.84 -10.78 -4.27
CA GLU A 83 13.97 -11.74 -3.57
C GLU A 83 14.78 -12.71 -2.70
N ALA A 84 15.80 -13.30 -3.26
CA ALA A 84 16.69 -14.21 -2.55
C ALA A 84 17.45 -13.52 -1.40
N GLY A 85 17.94 -12.31 -1.62
CA GLY A 85 18.63 -11.51 -0.61
C GLY A 85 17.72 -11.10 0.55
N VAL A 86 16.52 -10.64 0.25
CA VAL A 86 15.51 -10.29 1.26
C VAL A 86 15.06 -11.53 2.03
N ALA A 87 14.78 -12.63 1.34
CA ALA A 87 14.40 -13.88 1.98
C ALA A 87 15.48 -14.39 2.95
N GLY A 88 16.75 -14.33 2.53
CA GLY A 88 17.88 -14.72 3.38
C GLY A 88 18.02 -13.82 4.63
N PHE A 89 17.77 -12.53 4.49
CA PHE A 89 17.81 -11.59 5.61
C PHE A 89 16.65 -11.79 6.60
N LEU A 90 15.49 -12.17 6.11
CA LEU A 90 14.28 -12.35 6.91
C LEU A 90 14.20 -13.70 7.62
N VAL A 91 15.12 -14.62 7.35
CA VAL A 91 15.18 -15.91 8.02
C VAL A 91 15.33 -15.71 9.53
N GLY A 92 14.41 -16.28 10.30
CA GLY A 92 14.40 -16.15 11.76
C GLY A 92 13.79 -14.88 12.33
N LYS A 93 13.38 -13.92 11.50
CA LYS A 93 12.72 -12.70 11.93
C LYS A 93 11.21 -12.87 11.97
N LYS A 94 10.61 -12.83 13.14
CA LYS A 94 9.16 -13.02 13.34
C LYS A 94 8.40 -11.71 13.47
N ASP A 95 9.04 -10.68 14.00
CA ASP A 95 8.40 -9.39 14.22
C ASP A 95 8.34 -8.56 12.95
N THR A 96 7.21 -7.91 12.71
CA THR A 96 6.99 -7.03 11.55
C THR A 96 8.00 -5.89 11.49
N LYS A 97 8.46 -5.41 12.64
CA LYS A 97 9.46 -4.33 12.74
C LYS A 97 10.83 -4.74 12.21
N ASP A 98 11.19 -6.00 12.36
CA ASP A 98 12.47 -6.55 11.91
C ASP A 98 12.43 -6.96 10.43
N ARG A 99 11.24 -6.95 9.81
CA ARG A 99 11.00 -7.32 8.42
C ARG A 99 10.87 -6.14 7.48
N ILE A 100 11.22 -4.95 7.94
CA ILE A 100 11.13 -3.72 7.16
C ILE A 100 12.24 -3.71 6.11
N VAL A 101 11.86 -3.54 4.85
CA VAL A 101 12.75 -3.32 3.71
C VAL A 101 12.58 -1.88 3.25
N VAL A 102 13.64 -1.10 3.33
CA VAL A 102 13.63 0.29 2.87
C VAL A 102 13.73 0.29 1.35
N PHE A 103 12.70 0.78 0.68
CA PHE A 103 12.67 0.88 -0.77
C PHE A 103 12.81 2.33 -1.22
N ARG A 104 13.79 2.59 -2.07
CA ARG A 104 14.02 3.88 -2.72
C ARG A 104 13.93 3.74 -4.23
N CYS A 105 13.21 4.62 -4.87
CA CYS A 105 13.09 4.67 -6.31
C CYS A 105 13.21 6.11 -6.78
N ASP A 106 14.02 6.33 -7.82
CA ASP A 106 14.09 7.62 -8.48
C ASP A 106 12.77 7.93 -9.20
N LYS A 107 12.42 9.21 -9.28
CA LYS A 107 11.16 9.69 -9.89
C LYS A 107 11.02 9.35 -11.37
N GLY A 108 12.13 9.19 -12.07
CA GLY A 108 12.15 8.90 -13.49
C GLY A 108 12.00 7.42 -13.87
N VAL A 109 11.85 6.53 -12.88
CA VAL A 109 11.79 5.09 -13.11
C VAL A 109 10.38 4.67 -13.52
N ASP A 110 10.30 3.93 -14.64
CA ASP A 110 9.05 3.38 -15.12
C ASP A 110 8.47 2.33 -14.16
N LYS A 111 7.15 2.29 -14.07
CA LYS A 111 6.42 1.33 -13.27
C LYS A 111 6.81 -0.11 -13.56
N GLN A 112 7.08 -0.42 -14.82
CA GLN A 112 7.51 -1.75 -15.27
C GLN A 112 8.85 -2.20 -14.67
N VAL A 113 9.69 -1.27 -14.21
CA VAL A 113 10.99 -1.55 -13.60
C VAL A 113 10.87 -1.79 -12.10
N PHE A 114 10.12 -0.96 -11.39
CA PHE A 114 10.02 -1.09 -9.93
C PHE A 114 8.95 -2.09 -9.46
N GLU A 115 7.93 -2.36 -10.26
CA GLU A 115 6.84 -3.27 -9.91
C GLU A 115 7.33 -4.72 -9.65
N PRO A 116 8.22 -5.31 -10.48
CA PRO A 116 8.81 -6.62 -10.19
C PRO A 116 9.62 -6.65 -8.90
N VAL A 117 10.30 -5.56 -8.58
CA VAL A 117 11.10 -5.42 -7.35
C VAL A 117 10.21 -5.40 -6.12
N LEU A 118 9.12 -4.63 -6.15
CA LEU A 118 8.13 -4.62 -5.08
C LEU A 118 7.48 -5.99 -4.88
N ALA A 119 7.15 -6.68 -5.97
CA ALA A 119 6.62 -8.05 -5.92
C ALA A 119 7.63 -9.03 -5.31
N ALA A 120 8.90 -8.92 -5.65
CA ALA A 120 9.98 -9.74 -5.09
C ALA A 120 10.12 -9.54 -3.58
N ILE A 121 10.10 -8.30 -3.10
CA ILE A 121 10.15 -7.98 -1.67
C ILE A 121 8.94 -8.56 -0.93
N SER A 122 7.74 -8.40 -1.49
CA SER A 122 6.50 -8.94 -0.92
C SER A 122 6.51 -10.46 -0.87
N LYS A 123 6.96 -11.13 -1.92
CA LYS A 123 7.09 -12.60 -1.97
C LYS A 123 8.06 -13.12 -0.92
N ALA A 124 9.15 -12.42 -0.68
CA ALA A 124 10.12 -12.76 0.36
C ALA A 124 9.56 -12.55 1.78
N GLY A 125 8.41 -11.91 1.91
CA GLY A 125 7.77 -11.61 3.18
C GLY A 125 8.27 -10.33 3.85
N GLY A 126 8.93 -9.44 3.11
CA GLY A 126 9.36 -8.13 3.58
C GLY A 126 8.21 -7.12 3.67
N VAL A 127 8.28 -6.24 4.64
CA VAL A 127 7.37 -5.09 4.76
C VAL A 127 8.03 -3.90 4.08
N ILE A 128 7.40 -3.39 3.04
CA ILE A 128 7.98 -2.31 2.24
C ILE A 128 7.77 -0.96 2.93
N ALA A 129 8.88 -0.30 3.26
CA ALA A 129 8.89 1.09 3.66
C ALA A 129 9.39 1.92 2.47
N ALA A 130 8.46 2.44 1.66
CA ALA A 130 8.82 3.26 0.52
C ALA A 130 9.24 4.66 0.99
N VAL A 131 10.48 5.01 0.68
CA VAL A 131 11.01 6.35 0.88
C VAL A 131 10.98 7.06 -0.47
N GLY A 132 9.96 7.89 -0.69
CA GLY A 132 10.01 8.86 -1.77
C GLY A 132 11.09 9.88 -1.46
N GLU A 133 11.98 10.17 -2.41
CA GLU A 133 12.76 11.39 -2.31
C GLU A 133 11.79 12.56 -2.27
N ALA A 134 11.55 13.09 -1.07
CA ALA A 134 11.09 14.45 -0.98
C ALA A 134 12.11 15.25 -1.79
N LYS A 135 11.64 15.99 -2.78
CA LYS A 135 12.42 16.97 -3.50
C LYS A 135 13.01 17.91 -2.43
N GLY A 136 14.16 17.52 -1.91
CA GLY A 136 14.92 18.41 -1.07
C GLY A 136 15.05 19.73 -1.80
N PRO A 137 15.09 20.88 -1.12
CA PRO A 137 15.34 22.13 -1.79
C PRO A 137 16.59 21.89 -2.62
N THR A 138 16.42 21.96 -3.92
CA THR A 138 17.56 21.92 -4.84
C THR A 138 18.52 22.96 -4.30
N PRO A 139 19.72 22.58 -3.84
CA PRO A 139 20.67 23.59 -3.47
C PRO A 139 20.77 24.48 -4.68
N ALA A 140 20.44 25.76 -4.51
CA ALA A 140 20.55 26.72 -5.58
C ALA A 140 22.01 26.65 -6.04
N GLY A 141 22.25 25.88 -7.10
CA GLY A 141 23.57 25.70 -7.65
C GLY A 141 24.07 27.05 -8.08
N ARG A 142 25.17 27.37 -7.59
CA ARG A 142 25.96 28.43 -8.22
C ARG A 142 26.58 27.86 -9.50
#